data_f86c49ef7f91a4b0fbdd70b039f91e30
#
_entry.id   f86c49ef7f91a4b0fbdd70b039f91e30
#
_cell.length_a   1.000
_cell.length_b   1.000
_cell.length_c   1.000
_cell.angle_alpha   90.00
_cell.angle_beta   90.00
_cell.angle_gamma   90.00
#
_symmetry.space_group_name_H-M   'P 1'
#
loop_
_entity.id
_entity.type
_entity.pdbx_description
1 polymer ?
#
loop_
_entity_poly.entity_id
_entity_poly.type
_entity_poly.pdbx_seq_one_letter_code
_entity_poly.pdbx_strand_id
1 'polypeptide(L)'
;MSEISGKLSLLRDLAVRHSQDAILLQRVSSIAWATGGASVYVNIAQSNAEASLLITGNHQYLITNNIEAKRLEKEERLAAQGWDFQITPWFKKEVITQELTKSLKLGADNYFPGALDLSGEIAHLRANLDLEEGKRFRILGQLCAQAMDATARSVHPGHTEYEIAGLLAGEAETRGVEAIVNLIAVDERIFNFRHPLPTDKKLDHYVMMVLCGRRGGLVCSLTRFVYFGKLPDEIRCKKEAVAYVDASLIAATRPGSTLGQVFKIAQEAYAAVGYADEWQLHHQGGPAGYEPREYVATPDSKDTVIAGQVYAWNPSITGSKSEDSVLIGQGGFEVLSTIPNWPMVKVDVAGQIIERPDILIVN
;
A
#
# COMPACT_ATOMS: atom_id res chain seq x y z
N MET A 1 16.08 21.39 -2.51
CA MET A 1 16.35 20.48 -1.36
C MET A 1 16.27 19.07 -1.92
N SER A 2 17.17 18.16 -1.54
CA SER A 2 17.02 16.76 -1.99
C SER A 2 15.83 16.08 -1.29
N GLU A 3 15.29 15.01 -1.86
CA GLU A 3 14.20 14.21 -1.26
C GLU A 3 14.50 13.87 0.21
N ILE A 4 15.67 13.28 0.47
CA ILE A 4 16.07 12.85 1.81
C ILE A 4 16.20 14.02 2.78
N SER A 5 16.83 15.13 2.37
CA SER A 5 16.96 16.31 3.25
C SER A 5 15.61 16.93 3.60
N GLY A 6 14.63 16.88 2.69
CA GLY A 6 13.26 17.31 2.96
C GLY A 6 12.59 16.45 4.03
N LYS A 7 12.69 15.12 3.92
CA LYS A 7 12.12 14.17 4.89
C LYS A 7 12.76 14.29 6.28
N LEU A 8 14.09 14.45 6.33
CA LEU A 8 14.78 14.68 7.60
C LEU A 8 14.36 16.01 8.25
N SER A 9 14.09 17.06 7.46
CA SER A 9 13.55 18.31 8.00
C SER A 9 12.17 18.08 8.62
N LEU A 10 11.27 17.38 7.92
CA LEU A 10 9.93 17.04 8.45
C LEU A 10 9.99 16.26 9.78
N LEU A 11 10.92 15.32 9.92
CA LEU A 11 11.12 14.57 11.17
C LEU A 11 11.65 15.45 12.30
N ARG A 12 12.58 16.38 12.01
CA ARG A 12 13.08 17.35 12.99
C ARG A 12 11.98 18.31 13.43
N ASP A 13 11.17 18.79 12.50
CA ASP A 13 10.03 19.65 12.80
C ASP A 13 8.98 18.90 13.65
N LEU A 14 8.78 17.61 13.38
CA LEU A 14 7.92 16.76 14.20
C LEU A 14 8.44 16.63 15.63
N ALA A 15 9.76 16.39 15.80
CA ALA A 15 10.39 16.33 17.13
C ALA A 15 10.17 17.65 17.90
N VAL A 16 10.41 18.80 17.26
CA VAL A 16 10.22 20.12 17.87
C VAL A 16 8.77 20.35 18.27
N ARG A 17 7.80 20.03 17.41
CA ARG A 17 6.36 20.17 17.73
C ARG A 17 5.94 19.40 18.97
N HIS A 18 6.54 18.24 19.21
CA HIS A 18 6.24 17.38 20.35
C HIS A 18 7.23 17.54 21.51
N SER A 19 8.12 18.55 21.47
CA SER A 19 9.14 18.79 22.51
C SER A 19 10.03 17.55 22.77
N GLN A 20 10.36 16.83 21.68
CA GLN A 20 11.29 15.71 21.68
C GLN A 20 12.67 16.16 21.18
N ASP A 21 13.73 15.51 21.69
CA ASP A 21 15.11 15.77 21.29
C ASP A 21 15.49 15.03 20.01
N ALA A 22 14.80 13.91 19.73
CA ALA A 22 15.06 13.08 18.55
C ALA A 22 13.85 12.21 18.16
N ILE A 23 13.89 11.73 16.89
CA ILE A 23 12.98 10.71 16.37
C ILE A 23 13.75 9.41 16.14
N LEU A 24 13.20 8.30 16.61
CA LEU A 24 13.70 6.95 16.38
C LEU A 24 12.75 6.21 15.42
N LEU A 25 13.25 5.87 14.23
CA LEU A 25 12.52 5.06 13.25
C LEU A 25 13.01 3.62 13.30
N GLN A 26 12.07 2.67 13.42
CA GLN A 26 12.34 1.25 13.55
C GLN A 26 11.53 0.39 12.56
N ARG A 27 10.48 0.98 11.92
CA ARG A 27 9.67 0.26 10.94
C ARG A 27 10.33 0.25 9.58
N VAL A 28 10.19 -0.87 8.86
CA VAL A 28 10.63 -1.04 7.47
C VAL A 28 10.10 0.10 6.60
N SER A 29 8.80 0.40 6.69
CA SER A 29 8.14 1.46 5.93
C SER A 29 8.72 2.85 6.20
N SER A 30 8.96 3.19 7.47
CA SER A 30 9.47 4.50 7.85
C SER A 30 10.93 4.70 7.44
N ILE A 31 11.75 3.66 7.57
CA ILE A 31 13.15 3.71 7.15
C ILE A 31 13.25 3.77 5.63
N ALA A 32 12.47 2.96 4.91
CA ALA A 32 12.40 3.04 3.45
C ALA A 32 11.99 4.44 3.00
N TRP A 33 10.98 5.05 3.63
CA TRP A 33 10.57 6.43 3.35
C TRP A 33 11.72 7.43 3.61
N ALA A 34 12.33 7.40 4.79
CA ALA A 34 13.38 8.36 5.18
C ALA A 34 14.66 8.24 4.33
N THR A 35 14.88 7.11 3.67
CA THR A 35 16.09 6.79 2.89
C THR A 35 15.86 6.78 1.37
N GLY A 36 14.64 7.08 0.91
CA GLY A 36 14.31 7.06 -0.51
C GLY A 36 14.17 5.67 -1.12
N GLY A 37 13.86 4.65 -0.28
CA GLY A 37 13.49 3.32 -0.73
C GLY A 37 14.43 2.19 -0.33
N ALA A 38 15.29 2.37 0.67
CA ALA A 38 16.22 1.32 1.10
C ALA A 38 15.49 0.09 1.66
N SER A 39 15.96 -1.09 1.28
CA SER A 39 15.50 -2.39 1.78
C SER A 39 16.24 -2.75 3.07
N VAL A 40 15.57 -2.61 4.21
CA VAL A 40 16.16 -2.75 5.56
C VAL A 40 15.61 -3.98 6.31
N TYR A 41 15.23 -5.01 5.59
CA TYR A 41 14.68 -6.25 6.12
C TYR A 41 15.42 -7.46 5.56
N VAL A 42 15.26 -8.59 6.23
CA VAL A 42 15.66 -9.93 5.76
C VAL A 42 14.42 -10.77 5.48
N ASN A 43 13.43 -10.69 6.36
CA ASN A 43 12.14 -11.34 6.19
C ASN A 43 11.14 -10.34 5.61
N ILE A 44 10.59 -10.61 4.42
CA ILE A 44 9.62 -9.73 3.73
C ILE A 44 8.33 -9.49 4.52
N ALA A 45 7.99 -10.37 5.46
CA ALA A 45 6.80 -10.28 6.31
C ALA A 45 7.04 -9.49 7.60
N GLN A 46 8.28 -9.09 7.91
CA GLN A 46 8.55 -8.33 9.13
C GLN A 46 8.17 -6.85 8.98
N SER A 47 7.63 -6.26 10.04
CA SER A 47 7.36 -4.82 10.13
C SER A 47 8.54 -4.04 10.71
N ASN A 48 9.33 -4.67 11.58
CA ASN A 48 10.51 -4.05 12.19
C ASN A 48 11.74 -4.29 11.31
N ALA A 49 12.52 -3.24 11.12
CA ALA A 49 13.72 -3.30 10.30
C ALA A 49 14.91 -3.95 11.02
N GLU A 50 15.91 -4.39 10.25
CA GLU A 50 17.23 -4.83 10.75
C GLU A 50 18.16 -3.64 11.08
N ALA A 51 17.68 -2.44 10.88
CA ALA A 51 18.34 -1.19 11.26
C ALA A 51 17.36 -0.28 12.00
N SER A 52 17.89 0.73 12.69
CA SER A 52 17.12 1.85 13.22
C SER A 52 17.75 3.16 12.77
N LEU A 53 16.93 4.18 12.54
CA LEU A 53 17.41 5.53 12.26
C LEU A 53 17.12 6.42 13.48
N LEU A 54 18.17 7.06 14.01
CA LEU A 54 18.02 8.07 15.08
C LEU A 54 18.34 9.43 14.50
N ILE A 55 17.35 10.31 14.44
CA ILE A 55 17.44 11.65 13.87
C ILE A 55 17.33 12.66 15.01
N THR A 56 18.44 13.36 15.28
CA THR A 56 18.48 14.50 16.20
C THR A 56 18.47 15.83 15.45
N GLY A 57 18.48 16.94 16.16
CA GLY A 57 18.57 18.28 15.54
C GLY A 57 19.74 18.42 14.57
N ASN A 58 20.90 17.85 14.88
CA ASN A 58 22.15 18.07 14.15
C ASN A 58 22.77 16.82 13.53
N HIS A 59 22.32 15.61 13.94
CA HIS A 59 22.92 14.35 13.50
C HIS A 59 21.84 13.38 12.99
N GLN A 60 22.29 12.41 12.23
CA GLN A 60 21.47 11.30 11.71
C GLN A 60 22.28 10.02 11.77
N TYR A 61 21.86 9.11 12.64
CA TYR A 61 22.54 7.83 12.86
C TYR A 61 21.76 6.70 12.22
N LEU A 62 22.49 5.77 11.60
CA LEU A 62 21.97 4.46 11.21
C LEU A 62 22.57 3.41 12.15
N ILE A 63 21.74 2.83 12.98
CA ILE A 63 22.13 1.85 13.97
C ILE A 63 21.80 0.46 13.41
N THR A 64 22.80 -0.40 13.26
CA THR A 64 22.61 -1.75 12.73
C THR A 64 23.65 -2.72 13.28
N ASN A 65 23.56 -3.98 12.90
CA ASN A 65 24.54 -5.00 13.29
C ASN A 65 25.59 -5.23 12.17
N ASN A 66 26.65 -5.94 12.54
CA ASN A 66 27.77 -6.23 11.64
C ASN A 66 27.42 -7.18 10.48
N ILE A 67 26.29 -7.87 10.50
CA ILE A 67 25.81 -8.71 9.38
C ILE A 67 25.28 -7.80 8.28
N GLU A 68 24.40 -6.84 8.62
CA GLU A 68 23.69 -5.99 7.66
C GLU A 68 24.48 -4.75 7.22
N ALA A 69 25.39 -4.26 8.05
CA ALA A 69 26.08 -2.98 7.83
C ALA A 69 26.68 -2.85 6.42
N LYS A 70 27.36 -3.90 5.94
CA LYS A 70 28.03 -3.86 4.62
C LYS A 70 27.05 -3.79 3.45
N ARG A 71 25.91 -4.49 3.53
CA ARG A 71 24.85 -4.44 2.52
C ARG A 71 24.21 -3.06 2.50
N LEU A 72 23.83 -2.53 3.65
CA LEU A 72 23.21 -1.21 3.80
C LEU A 72 24.15 -0.09 3.33
N GLU A 73 25.45 -0.21 3.59
CA GLU A 73 26.44 0.74 3.11
C GLU A 73 26.61 0.71 1.59
N LYS A 74 26.76 -0.49 1.00
CA LYS A 74 27.20 -0.65 -0.38
C LYS A 74 26.07 -0.78 -1.38
N GLU A 75 25.07 -1.61 -1.10
CA GLU A 75 23.96 -1.89 -2.01
C GLU A 75 22.88 -0.82 -1.88
N GLU A 76 22.51 -0.45 -0.63
CA GLU A 76 21.53 0.61 -0.37
C GLU A 76 22.17 2.02 -0.38
N ARG A 77 23.50 2.13 -0.44
CA ARG A 77 24.28 3.39 -0.53
C ARG A 77 23.98 4.38 0.58
N LEU A 78 23.62 3.93 1.78
CA LEU A 78 23.18 4.78 2.87
C LEU A 78 24.30 5.66 3.42
N ALA A 79 25.57 5.21 3.38
CA ALA A 79 26.71 6.08 3.76
C ALA A 79 26.80 7.32 2.84
N ALA A 80 26.52 7.18 1.54
CA ALA A 80 26.52 8.30 0.60
C ALA A 80 25.39 9.32 0.85
N GLN A 81 24.36 8.94 1.62
CA GLN A 81 23.28 9.83 2.05
C GLN A 81 23.61 10.61 3.32
N GLY A 82 24.82 10.41 3.89
CA GLY A 82 25.28 11.08 5.10
C GLY A 82 24.83 10.45 6.42
N TRP A 83 24.37 9.18 6.39
CA TRP A 83 24.08 8.44 7.61
C TRP A 83 25.37 8.03 8.32
N ASP A 84 25.45 8.36 9.62
CA ASP A 84 26.55 7.92 10.50
C ASP A 84 26.26 6.51 11.01
N PHE A 85 27.05 5.53 10.55
CA PHE A 85 26.85 4.12 10.85
C PHE A 85 27.33 3.77 12.26
N GLN A 86 26.42 3.32 13.09
CA GLN A 86 26.66 2.81 14.43
C GLN A 86 26.49 1.28 14.41
N ILE A 87 27.60 0.55 14.36
CA ILE A 87 27.60 -0.89 14.10
C ILE A 87 27.86 -1.65 15.40
N THR A 88 26.95 -2.58 15.75
CA THR A 88 27.11 -3.50 16.88
C THR A 88 27.42 -4.92 16.41
N PRO A 89 28.06 -5.73 17.23
CA PRO A 89 28.01 -7.18 17.04
C PRO A 89 26.54 -7.67 17.08
N TRP A 90 26.17 -8.57 16.18
CA TRP A 90 24.80 -9.06 16.03
C TRP A 90 24.16 -9.57 17.34
N PHE A 91 24.99 -10.08 18.26
CA PHE A 91 24.56 -10.58 19.58
C PHE A 91 24.47 -9.50 20.67
N LYS A 92 24.67 -8.21 20.33
CA LYS A 92 24.56 -7.06 21.24
C LYS A 92 23.70 -5.93 20.63
N LYS A 93 22.63 -6.29 19.97
CA LYS A 93 21.82 -5.44 19.07
C LYS A 93 21.32 -4.14 19.71
N GLU A 94 21.02 -4.13 21.01
CA GLU A 94 20.34 -3.00 21.68
C GLU A 94 21.28 -2.02 22.40
N VAL A 95 22.53 -2.37 22.62
CA VAL A 95 23.43 -1.61 23.49
C VAL A 95 23.67 -0.19 22.98
N ILE A 96 24.01 -0.03 21.69
CA ILE A 96 24.28 1.30 21.10
C ILE A 96 23.01 2.16 21.04
N THR A 97 21.87 1.58 20.70
CA THR A 97 20.59 2.34 20.69
C THR A 97 20.31 2.90 22.08
N GLN A 98 20.44 2.09 23.12
CA GLN A 98 20.25 2.53 24.49
C GLN A 98 21.27 3.60 24.92
N GLU A 99 22.53 3.46 24.53
CA GLU A 99 23.58 4.45 24.83
C GLU A 99 23.32 5.78 24.17
N LEU A 100 22.98 5.79 22.86
CA LEU A 100 22.72 7.01 22.09
C LEU A 100 21.43 7.72 22.53
N THR A 101 20.47 6.99 23.08
CA THR A 101 19.16 7.53 23.46
C THR A 101 19.02 7.85 24.96
N LYS A 102 19.98 7.45 25.79
CA LYS A 102 19.93 7.47 27.26
C LYS A 102 19.48 8.80 27.87
N SER A 103 19.87 9.93 27.28
CA SER A 103 19.57 11.27 27.80
C SER A 103 18.58 12.06 26.94
N LEU A 104 17.99 11.42 25.92
CA LEU A 104 17.11 12.07 24.96
C LEU A 104 15.65 11.79 25.27
N LYS A 105 14.80 12.80 25.10
CA LYS A 105 13.36 12.63 24.97
C LYS A 105 13.10 12.19 23.53
N LEU A 106 12.50 11.00 23.36
CA LEU A 106 12.32 10.38 22.05
C LEU A 106 10.87 10.40 21.63
N GLY A 107 10.63 10.72 20.34
CA GLY A 107 9.49 10.24 19.59
C GLY A 107 9.87 8.99 18.77
N ALA A 108 8.96 8.04 18.62
CA ALA A 108 9.24 6.82 17.86
C ALA A 108 8.04 6.39 17.00
N ASP A 109 8.34 5.66 15.92
CA ASP A 109 7.32 5.05 15.04
C ASP A 109 6.90 3.65 15.48
N ASN A 110 7.54 3.13 16.52
CA ASN A 110 7.25 1.84 17.12
C ASN A 110 7.50 1.90 18.64
N TYR A 111 7.04 0.86 19.35
CA TYR A 111 7.29 0.80 20.80
C TYR A 111 8.78 0.84 21.12
N PHE A 112 9.16 1.82 21.91
CA PHE A 112 10.48 1.92 22.54
C PHE A 112 10.31 2.45 23.98
N PRO A 113 10.96 1.85 24.99
CA PRO A 113 10.77 2.25 26.39
C PRO A 113 11.02 3.74 26.61
N GLY A 114 10.02 4.45 27.12
CA GLY A 114 10.11 5.89 27.42
C GLY A 114 9.96 6.84 26.22
N ALA A 115 9.78 6.32 25.00
CA ALA A 115 9.51 7.15 23.84
C ALA A 115 8.02 7.51 23.74
N LEU A 116 7.75 8.70 23.20
CA LEU A 116 6.42 9.11 22.78
C LEU A 116 6.05 8.39 21.48
N ASP A 117 4.89 7.76 21.43
CA ASP A 117 4.39 7.16 20.19
C ASP A 117 4.00 8.26 19.18
N LEU A 118 4.71 8.32 18.08
CA LEU A 118 4.47 9.21 16.94
C LEU A 118 4.18 8.43 15.65
N SER A 119 3.82 7.16 15.77
CA SER A 119 3.55 6.28 14.61
C SER A 119 2.48 6.82 13.69
N GLY A 120 1.42 7.42 14.24
CA GLY A 120 0.33 8.04 13.49
C GLY A 120 0.79 9.25 12.69
N GLU A 121 1.51 10.20 13.32
CA GLU A 121 2.02 11.39 12.64
C GLU A 121 3.05 11.05 11.56
N ILE A 122 3.89 10.04 11.81
CA ILE A 122 4.86 9.56 10.84
C ILE A 122 4.15 8.89 9.65
N ALA A 123 3.06 8.15 9.87
CA ALA A 123 2.24 7.60 8.79
C ALA A 123 1.63 8.73 7.93
N HIS A 124 1.17 9.81 8.53
CA HIS A 124 0.68 10.99 7.78
C HIS A 124 1.79 11.67 6.97
N LEU A 125 3.03 11.73 7.48
CA LEU A 125 4.18 12.23 6.70
C LEU A 125 4.45 11.34 5.49
N ARG A 126 4.43 10.00 5.65
CA ARG A 126 4.66 9.04 4.57
C ARG A 126 3.57 9.05 3.51
N ALA A 127 2.32 9.34 3.90
CA ALA A 127 1.20 9.44 2.97
C ALA A 127 1.34 10.61 1.98
N ASN A 128 2.13 11.62 2.31
CA ASN A 128 2.35 12.80 1.46
C ASN A 128 3.58 12.58 0.58
N LEU A 129 3.37 12.02 -0.60
CA LEU A 129 4.45 11.67 -1.53
C LEU A 129 5.00 12.92 -2.22
N ASP A 130 6.30 12.95 -2.41
CA ASP A 130 6.96 13.96 -3.25
C ASP A 130 6.94 13.59 -4.75
N LEU A 131 7.50 14.44 -5.59
CA LEU A 131 7.50 14.23 -7.05
C LEU A 131 8.32 12.98 -7.46
N GLU A 132 9.42 12.69 -6.77
CA GLU A 132 10.27 11.54 -7.09
C GLU A 132 9.60 10.24 -6.62
N GLU A 133 8.93 10.25 -5.48
CA GLU A 133 8.08 9.15 -5.03
C GLU A 133 6.92 8.89 -5.99
N GLY A 134 6.27 9.93 -6.48
CA GLY A 134 5.23 9.83 -7.50
C GLY A 134 5.71 9.18 -8.80
N LYS A 135 6.95 9.47 -9.24
CA LYS A 135 7.57 8.80 -10.40
C LYS A 135 7.82 7.32 -10.13
N ARG A 136 8.40 6.99 -8.96
CA ARG A 136 8.64 5.59 -8.55
C ARG A 136 7.34 4.81 -8.42
N PHE A 137 6.29 5.45 -7.91
CA PHE A 137 4.97 4.80 -7.76
C PHE A 137 4.33 4.48 -9.11
N ARG A 138 4.46 5.36 -10.12
CA ARG A 138 4.00 5.08 -11.49
C ARG A 138 4.68 3.84 -12.08
N ILE A 139 6.01 3.74 -11.90
CA ILE A 139 6.77 2.56 -12.34
C ILE A 139 6.27 1.30 -11.62
N LEU A 140 6.12 1.38 -10.30
CA LEU A 140 5.61 0.26 -9.49
C LEU A 140 4.21 -0.16 -9.93
N GLY A 141 3.30 0.79 -10.15
CA GLY A 141 1.94 0.52 -10.61
C GLY A 141 1.90 -0.24 -11.94
N GLN A 142 2.76 0.16 -12.89
CA GLN A 142 2.89 -0.52 -14.18
C GLN A 142 3.45 -1.94 -14.04
N LEU A 143 4.46 -2.15 -13.18
CA LEU A 143 5.03 -3.47 -12.94
C LEU A 143 4.04 -4.41 -12.27
N CYS A 144 3.27 -3.92 -11.29
CA CYS A 144 2.18 -4.69 -10.66
C CYS A 144 1.08 -5.04 -11.67
N ALA A 145 0.69 -4.08 -12.54
CA ALA A 145 -0.28 -4.30 -13.60
C ALA A 145 0.19 -5.38 -14.60
N GLN A 146 1.46 -5.34 -15.02
CA GLN A 146 2.05 -6.35 -15.90
C GLN A 146 2.10 -7.75 -15.26
N ALA A 147 2.47 -7.84 -13.97
CA ALA A 147 2.47 -9.10 -13.23
C ALA A 147 1.06 -9.70 -13.14
N MET A 148 0.08 -8.86 -12.82
CA MET A 148 -1.33 -9.25 -12.73
C MET A 148 -1.88 -9.70 -14.10
N ASP A 149 -1.59 -8.97 -15.20
CA ASP A 149 -2.04 -9.33 -16.55
C ASP A 149 -1.43 -10.67 -17.01
N ALA A 150 -0.12 -10.86 -16.83
CA ALA A 150 0.55 -12.09 -17.17
C ALA A 150 -0.04 -13.29 -16.41
N THR A 151 -0.29 -13.13 -15.11
CA THR A 151 -0.94 -14.17 -14.29
C THR A 151 -2.36 -14.44 -14.77
N ALA A 152 -3.18 -13.41 -14.96
CA ALA A 152 -4.57 -13.56 -15.37
C ALA A 152 -4.74 -14.30 -16.69
N ARG A 153 -3.78 -14.12 -17.62
CA ARG A 153 -3.78 -14.81 -18.91
C ARG A 153 -3.19 -16.22 -18.86
N SER A 154 -2.48 -16.58 -17.80
CA SER A 154 -1.88 -17.89 -17.60
C SER A 154 -2.75 -18.83 -16.76
N VAL A 155 -3.72 -18.27 -16.02
CA VAL A 155 -4.64 -19.05 -15.17
C VAL A 155 -5.64 -19.82 -16.04
N HIS A 156 -5.98 -21.04 -15.61
CA HIS A 156 -7.01 -21.87 -16.27
C HIS A 156 -7.73 -22.78 -15.25
N PRO A 157 -8.93 -23.27 -15.56
CA PRO A 157 -9.63 -24.23 -14.73
C PRO A 157 -8.74 -25.44 -14.39
N GLY A 158 -8.83 -25.90 -13.14
CA GLY A 158 -8.02 -26.98 -12.57
C GLY A 158 -6.78 -26.49 -11.80
N HIS A 159 -6.28 -25.26 -12.00
CA HIS A 159 -5.27 -24.68 -11.12
C HIS A 159 -5.80 -24.57 -9.69
N THR A 160 -4.97 -24.92 -8.71
CA THR A 160 -5.22 -24.61 -7.31
C THR A 160 -4.97 -23.15 -6.99
N GLU A 161 -5.55 -22.64 -5.92
CA GLU A 161 -5.26 -21.27 -5.45
C GLU A 161 -3.76 -21.11 -5.11
N TYR A 162 -3.09 -22.16 -4.60
CA TYR A 162 -1.65 -22.15 -4.37
C TYR A 162 -0.85 -21.99 -5.67
N GLU A 163 -1.23 -22.69 -6.75
CA GLU A 163 -0.57 -22.55 -8.05
C GLU A 163 -0.78 -21.14 -8.61
N ILE A 164 -1.98 -20.59 -8.51
CA ILE A 164 -2.28 -19.22 -8.96
C ILE A 164 -1.49 -18.19 -8.14
N ALA A 165 -1.40 -18.36 -6.82
CA ALA A 165 -0.59 -17.51 -5.95
C ALA A 165 0.90 -17.60 -6.31
N GLY A 166 1.39 -18.80 -6.61
CA GLY A 166 2.76 -19.01 -7.08
C GLY A 166 3.05 -18.31 -8.41
N LEU A 167 2.12 -18.37 -9.37
CA LEU A 167 2.22 -17.62 -10.64
C LEU A 167 2.28 -16.12 -10.39
N LEU A 168 1.37 -15.56 -9.58
CA LEU A 168 1.33 -14.13 -9.30
C LEU A 168 2.59 -13.64 -8.58
N ALA A 169 3.07 -14.39 -7.58
CA ALA A 169 4.32 -14.10 -6.90
C ALA A 169 5.51 -14.16 -7.85
N GLY A 170 5.62 -15.19 -8.68
CA GLY A 170 6.70 -15.34 -9.65
C GLY A 170 6.72 -14.21 -10.69
N GLU A 171 5.56 -13.81 -11.21
CA GLU A 171 5.44 -12.69 -12.15
C GLU A 171 5.81 -11.35 -11.50
N ALA A 172 5.49 -11.15 -10.21
CA ALA A 172 5.89 -9.96 -9.46
C ALA A 172 7.41 -9.95 -9.22
N GLU A 173 7.97 -11.02 -8.67
CA GLU A 173 9.40 -11.13 -8.34
C GLU A 173 10.31 -11.00 -9.57
N THR A 174 9.95 -11.58 -10.71
CA THR A 174 10.71 -11.42 -11.95
C THR A 174 10.78 -9.98 -12.46
N ARG A 175 9.90 -9.11 -11.97
CA ARG A 175 9.87 -7.66 -12.23
C ARG A 175 10.49 -6.83 -11.10
N GLY A 176 11.07 -7.46 -10.10
CA GLY A 176 11.63 -6.81 -8.91
C GLY A 176 10.57 -6.18 -8.02
N VAL A 177 9.40 -6.80 -7.94
CA VAL A 177 8.28 -6.42 -7.07
C VAL A 177 7.99 -7.57 -6.11
N GLU A 178 8.03 -7.31 -4.82
CA GLU A 178 7.69 -8.29 -3.78
C GLU A 178 6.18 -8.37 -3.59
N ALA A 179 5.60 -9.56 -3.67
CA ALA A 179 4.18 -9.80 -3.42
C ALA A 179 3.89 -9.91 -1.92
N ILE A 180 3.89 -8.78 -1.20
CA ILE A 180 3.70 -8.75 0.26
C ILE A 180 2.26 -9.07 0.69
N VAL A 181 1.28 -8.87 -0.18
CA VAL A 181 -0.08 -9.40 -0.07
C VAL A 181 -0.41 -10.11 -1.37
N ASN A 182 -0.74 -11.38 -1.27
CA ASN A 182 -1.09 -12.24 -2.39
C ASN A 182 -2.30 -13.10 -1.97
N LEU A 183 -3.51 -12.57 -2.27
CA LEU A 183 -4.76 -13.23 -1.89
C LEU A 183 -5.43 -13.79 -3.13
N ILE A 184 -5.73 -15.07 -3.09
CA ILE A 184 -6.42 -15.77 -4.17
C ILE A 184 -7.67 -16.44 -3.61
N ALA A 185 -8.78 -16.26 -4.28
CA ALA A 185 -10.00 -17.05 -4.05
C ALA A 185 -10.57 -17.53 -5.37
N VAL A 186 -11.12 -18.74 -5.36
CA VAL A 186 -11.84 -19.29 -6.50
C VAL A 186 -13.27 -19.65 -6.11
N ASP A 187 -14.18 -19.42 -7.08
CA ASP A 187 -15.58 -19.82 -7.06
C ASP A 187 -16.32 -19.36 -5.78
N GLU A 188 -16.93 -20.25 -5.01
CA GLU A 188 -17.71 -19.89 -3.82
C GLU A 188 -16.88 -19.22 -2.71
N ARG A 189 -15.55 -19.39 -2.69
CA ARG A 189 -14.71 -18.72 -1.69
C ARG A 189 -14.66 -17.21 -1.87
N ILE A 190 -14.88 -16.71 -3.09
CA ILE A 190 -14.97 -15.26 -3.37
C ILE A 190 -16.19 -14.64 -2.65
N PHE A 191 -17.25 -15.41 -2.47
CA PHE A 191 -18.47 -14.97 -1.78
C PHE A 191 -18.35 -15.08 -0.25
N ASN A 192 -17.46 -15.93 0.24
CA ASN A 192 -17.34 -16.23 1.67
C ASN A 192 -16.28 -15.40 2.39
N PHE A 193 -15.22 -14.97 1.68
CA PHE A 193 -14.05 -14.35 2.32
C PHE A 193 -13.62 -13.04 1.65
N ARG A 194 -13.36 -12.02 2.48
CA ARG A 194 -12.82 -10.73 2.01
C ARG A 194 -11.28 -10.77 1.85
N HIS A 195 -10.60 -11.50 2.73
CA HIS A 195 -9.16 -11.71 2.69
C HIS A 195 -8.83 -13.21 2.64
N PRO A 196 -9.11 -13.89 1.51
CA PRO A 196 -8.88 -15.31 1.37
C PRO A 196 -7.41 -15.62 1.20
N LEU A 197 -6.82 -16.36 2.14
CA LEU A 197 -5.52 -16.96 1.91
C LEU A 197 -5.65 -18.13 0.91
N PRO A 198 -4.67 -18.34 0.02
CA PRO A 198 -4.70 -19.46 -0.93
C PRO A 198 -4.81 -20.82 -0.27
N THR A 199 -5.49 -21.75 -0.93
CA THR A 199 -5.66 -23.14 -0.50
C THR A 199 -5.39 -24.10 -1.68
N ASP A 200 -5.63 -25.41 -1.46
CA ASP A 200 -5.58 -26.44 -2.50
C ASP A 200 -6.86 -26.52 -3.36
N LYS A 201 -7.87 -25.66 -3.08
CA LYS A 201 -9.07 -25.60 -3.88
C LYS A 201 -8.74 -25.27 -5.33
N LYS A 202 -9.32 -26.06 -6.24
CA LYS A 202 -9.15 -25.87 -7.68
C LYS A 202 -10.17 -24.89 -8.24
N LEU A 203 -9.71 -24.05 -9.15
CA LEU A 203 -10.53 -23.18 -9.97
C LEU A 203 -11.43 -23.97 -10.88
N ASP A 204 -12.71 -23.64 -10.88
CA ASP A 204 -13.68 -24.13 -11.87
C ASP A 204 -14.01 -23.01 -12.86
N HIS A 205 -14.59 -21.90 -12.40
CA HIS A 205 -15.05 -20.83 -13.29
C HIS A 205 -14.56 -19.44 -12.91
N TYR A 206 -14.45 -19.08 -11.66
CA TYR A 206 -14.29 -17.71 -11.21
C TYR A 206 -13.09 -17.55 -10.29
N VAL A 207 -12.18 -16.64 -10.59
CA VAL A 207 -11.02 -16.36 -9.75
C VAL A 207 -10.89 -14.87 -9.44
N MET A 208 -10.60 -14.57 -8.18
CA MET A 208 -10.18 -13.28 -7.67
C MET A 208 -8.69 -13.33 -7.34
N MET A 209 -7.93 -12.37 -7.85
CA MET A 209 -6.51 -12.19 -7.59
C MET A 209 -6.28 -10.80 -7.00
N VAL A 210 -5.65 -10.74 -5.82
CA VAL A 210 -5.29 -9.49 -5.12
C VAL A 210 -3.80 -9.44 -4.93
N LEU A 211 -3.18 -8.35 -5.34
CA LEU A 211 -1.75 -8.08 -5.15
C LEU A 211 -1.56 -6.76 -4.42
N CYS A 212 -0.78 -6.77 -3.31
CA CYS A 212 -0.04 -5.59 -2.89
C CYS A 212 1.43 -5.84 -3.19
N GLY A 213 1.93 -5.17 -4.22
CA GLY A 213 3.32 -5.29 -4.67
C GLY A 213 4.17 -4.19 -4.05
N ARG A 214 5.32 -4.57 -3.43
CA ARG A 214 6.29 -3.63 -2.83
C ARG A 214 7.54 -3.51 -3.67
N ARG A 215 8.01 -2.27 -3.88
CA ARG A 215 9.31 -1.98 -4.50
C ARG A 215 9.85 -0.65 -4.00
N GLY A 216 11.11 -0.62 -3.56
CA GLY A 216 11.70 0.58 -2.98
C GLY A 216 10.87 1.15 -1.82
N GLY A 217 10.28 0.26 -1.01
CA GLY A 217 9.41 0.58 0.11
C GLY A 217 7.98 0.97 -0.27
N LEU A 218 7.72 1.50 -1.48
CA LEU A 218 6.37 1.87 -1.93
C LEU A 218 5.51 0.62 -2.20
N VAL A 219 4.20 0.71 -1.95
CA VAL A 219 3.26 -0.42 -2.07
C VAL A 219 2.09 -0.04 -2.98
N CYS A 220 1.95 -0.77 -4.09
CA CYS A 220 0.82 -0.66 -5.02
C CYS A 220 -0.16 -1.80 -4.81
N SER A 221 -1.45 -1.49 -4.70
CA SER A 221 -2.53 -2.46 -4.51
C SER A 221 -3.46 -2.49 -5.72
N LEU A 222 -3.82 -3.70 -6.18
CA LEU A 222 -4.81 -3.92 -7.23
C LEU A 222 -5.50 -5.27 -7.10
N THR A 223 -6.74 -5.36 -7.59
CA THR A 223 -7.53 -6.59 -7.67
C THR A 223 -8.04 -6.81 -9.09
N ARG A 224 -7.96 -8.05 -9.59
CA ARG A 224 -8.51 -8.45 -10.88
C ARG A 224 -9.27 -9.77 -10.78
N PHE A 225 -10.21 -9.92 -11.70
CA PHE A 225 -11.06 -11.11 -11.78
C PHE A 225 -10.99 -11.73 -13.18
N VAL A 226 -11.03 -13.06 -13.24
CA VAL A 226 -11.18 -13.82 -14.48
C VAL A 226 -12.36 -14.77 -14.33
N TYR A 227 -13.17 -14.90 -15.37
CA TYR A 227 -14.28 -15.85 -15.43
C TYR A 227 -14.15 -16.73 -16.67
N PHE A 228 -14.28 -18.03 -16.49
CA PHE A 228 -14.20 -19.04 -17.54
C PHE A 228 -15.60 -19.50 -17.93
N GLY A 229 -15.98 -19.25 -19.19
CA GLY A 229 -17.29 -19.55 -19.74
C GLY A 229 -18.27 -18.36 -19.68
N LYS A 230 -19.57 -18.65 -19.69
CA LYS A 230 -20.61 -17.62 -19.66
C LYS A 230 -20.77 -16.98 -18.28
N LEU A 231 -20.45 -15.69 -18.16
CA LEU A 231 -20.59 -14.96 -16.91
C LEU A 231 -22.05 -14.87 -16.46
N PRO A 232 -22.39 -15.33 -15.22
CA PRO A 232 -23.74 -15.17 -14.67
C PRO A 232 -24.14 -13.71 -14.47
N ASP A 233 -25.40 -13.40 -14.72
CA ASP A 233 -25.93 -12.02 -14.61
C ASP A 233 -25.79 -11.48 -13.18
N GLU A 234 -25.95 -12.32 -12.16
CA GLU A 234 -25.74 -11.94 -10.75
C GLU A 234 -24.31 -11.39 -10.51
N ILE A 235 -23.28 -12.07 -11.01
CA ILE A 235 -21.89 -11.63 -10.85
C ILE A 235 -21.65 -10.34 -11.63
N ARG A 236 -22.22 -10.23 -12.85
CA ARG A 236 -22.16 -9.01 -13.66
C ARG A 236 -22.76 -7.82 -12.91
N CYS A 237 -23.99 -7.95 -12.41
CA CYS A 237 -24.66 -6.88 -11.65
C CYS A 237 -23.84 -6.45 -10.40
N LYS A 238 -23.28 -7.41 -9.67
CA LYS A 238 -22.41 -7.11 -8.51
C LYS A 238 -21.13 -6.39 -8.93
N LYS A 239 -20.53 -6.77 -10.06
CA LYS A 239 -19.32 -6.11 -10.58
C LYS A 239 -19.61 -4.68 -11.00
N GLU A 240 -20.71 -4.44 -11.71
CA GLU A 240 -21.15 -3.09 -12.10
C GLU A 240 -21.45 -2.24 -10.86
N ALA A 241 -22.12 -2.80 -9.86
CA ALA A 241 -22.44 -2.12 -8.62
C ALA A 241 -21.18 -1.72 -7.85
N VAL A 242 -20.21 -2.62 -7.68
CA VAL A 242 -18.97 -2.28 -6.95
C VAL A 242 -18.08 -1.33 -7.75
N ALA A 243 -18.13 -1.38 -9.09
CA ALA A 243 -17.44 -0.42 -9.96
C ALA A 243 -18.01 1.00 -9.78
N TYR A 244 -19.34 1.12 -9.60
CA TYR A 244 -19.98 2.40 -9.29
C TYR A 244 -19.53 2.95 -7.93
N VAL A 245 -19.45 2.12 -6.90
CA VAL A 245 -18.96 2.54 -5.58
C VAL A 245 -17.51 3.02 -5.66
N ASP A 246 -16.64 2.27 -6.35
CA ASP A 246 -15.23 2.61 -6.52
C ASP A 246 -15.04 3.91 -7.32
N ALA A 247 -15.76 4.07 -8.42
CA ALA A 247 -15.75 5.32 -9.19
C ALA A 247 -16.24 6.52 -8.35
N SER A 248 -17.25 6.32 -7.50
CA SER A 248 -17.75 7.36 -6.60
C SER A 248 -16.72 7.75 -5.55
N LEU A 249 -16.00 6.80 -4.94
CA LEU A 249 -14.88 7.05 -4.04
C LEU A 249 -13.77 7.86 -4.74
N ILE A 250 -13.36 7.44 -5.93
CA ILE A 250 -12.33 8.14 -6.72
C ILE A 250 -12.79 9.55 -7.09
N ALA A 251 -14.04 9.71 -7.54
CA ALA A 251 -14.61 11.03 -7.87
C ALA A 251 -14.65 11.97 -6.67
N ALA A 252 -14.94 11.45 -5.49
CA ALA A 252 -15.04 12.24 -4.24
C ALA A 252 -13.66 12.58 -3.64
N THR A 253 -12.61 11.83 -3.98
CA THR A 253 -11.26 12.02 -3.45
C THR A 253 -10.61 13.23 -4.13
N ARG A 254 -10.87 14.42 -3.59
CA ARG A 254 -10.38 15.70 -4.12
C ARG A 254 -9.59 16.44 -3.06
N PRO A 255 -8.51 17.17 -3.41
CA PRO A 255 -7.82 18.03 -2.46
C PRO A 255 -8.78 18.95 -1.73
N GLY A 256 -8.70 18.95 -0.39
CA GLY A 256 -9.59 19.71 0.51
C GLY A 256 -10.81 18.95 1.04
N SER A 257 -11.20 17.81 0.45
CA SER A 257 -12.23 16.94 1.03
C SER A 257 -11.70 16.21 2.27
N THR A 258 -12.52 15.97 3.28
CA THR A 258 -12.13 15.07 4.38
C THR A 258 -12.43 13.61 4.01
N LEU A 259 -11.67 12.66 4.58
CA LEU A 259 -11.90 11.24 4.34
C LEU A 259 -13.27 10.79 4.85
N GLY A 260 -13.80 11.39 5.91
CA GLY A 260 -15.17 11.14 6.38
C GLY A 260 -16.22 11.58 5.36
N GLN A 261 -16.01 12.71 4.65
CA GLN A 261 -16.89 13.13 3.55
C GLN A 261 -16.84 12.14 2.37
N VAL A 262 -15.62 11.69 1.99
CA VAL A 262 -15.45 10.68 0.94
C VAL A 262 -16.11 9.36 1.34
N PHE A 263 -15.96 8.95 2.60
CA PHE A 263 -16.58 7.73 3.13
C PHE A 263 -18.11 7.80 3.10
N LYS A 264 -18.68 8.95 3.44
CA LYS A 264 -20.14 9.18 3.35
C LYS A 264 -20.67 8.99 1.92
N ILE A 265 -19.94 9.49 0.91
CA ILE A 265 -20.29 9.29 -0.49
C ILE A 265 -20.23 7.79 -0.85
N ALA A 266 -19.27 7.02 -0.32
CA ALA A 266 -19.25 5.60 -0.50
C ALA A 266 -20.50 4.91 0.07
N GLN A 267 -20.93 5.28 1.30
CA GLN A 267 -22.14 4.74 1.91
C GLN A 267 -23.38 5.04 1.05
N GLU A 268 -23.50 6.26 0.55
CA GLU A 268 -24.58 6.68 -0.36
C GLU A 268 -24.53 5.89 -1.68
N ALA A 269 -23.34 5.66 -2.23
CA ALA A 269 -23.15 4.88 -3.44
C ALA A 269 -23.54 3.39 -3.25
N TYR A 270 -23.16 2.77 -2.14
CA TYR A 270 -23.59 1.41 -1.79
C TYR A 270 -25.12 1.31 -1.68
N ALA A 271 -25.76 2.29 -1.04
CA ALA A 271 -27.21 2.34 -0.93
C ALA A 271 -27.90 2.51 -2.30
N ALA A 272 -27.35 3.39 -3.16
CA ALA A 272 -27.88 3.65 -4.49
C ALA A 272 -27.88 2.42 -5.42
N VAL A 273 -26.91 1.51 -5.25
CA VAL A 273 -26.81 0.27 -6.02
C VAL A 273 -27.47 -0.93 -5.34
N GLY A 274 -28.18 -0.73 -4.22
CA GLY A 274 -28.95 -1.77 -3.53
C GLY A 274 -28.17 -2.65 -2.55
N TYR A 275 -26.98 -2.22 -2.13
CA TYR A 275 -26.09 -2.96 -1.22
C TYR A 275 -25.70 -2.13 0.02
N ALA A 276 -26.65 -1.46 0.64
CA ALA A 276 -26.46 -0.44 1.69
C ALA A 276 -25.57 -0.88 2.88
N ASP A 277 -25.54 -2.17 3.24
CA ASP A 277 -24.84 -2.68 4.42
C ASP A 277 -23.47 -3.30 4.10
N GLU A 278 -23.11 -3.50 2.81
CA GLU A 278 -21.88 -4.19 2.42
C GLU A 278 -20.60 -3.45 2.82
N TRP A 279 -20.64 -2.12 2.95
CA TRP A 279 -19.50 -1.33 3.42
C TRP A 279 -19.04 -1.72 4.83
N GLN A 280 -19.92 -2.27 5.67
CA GLN A 280 -19.60 -2.69 7.04
C GLN A 280 -18.79 -3.98 7.09
N LEU A 281 -18.80 -4.77 6.02
CA LEU A 281 -18.16 -6.08 5.95
C LEU A 281 -16.67 -6.02 5.57
N HIS A 282 -16.16 -4.84 5.17
CA HIS A 282 -14.78 -4.63 4.78
C HIS A 282 -14.39 -3.15 4.90
N HIS A 283 -13.14 -2.85 5.27
CA HIS A 283 -12.65 -1.47 5.19
C HIS A 283 -12.62 -1.00 3.73
N GLN A 284 -12.88 0.30 3.51
CA GLN A 284 -12.97 0.83 2.15
C GLN A 284 -11.63 1.25 1.57
N GLY A 285 -10.55 1.19 2.35
CA GLY A 285 -9.22 1.64 1.94
C GLY A 285 -8.82 2.97 2.56
N GLY A 286 -7.93 3.68 1.88
CA GLY A 286 -7.37 4.94 2.34
C GLY A 286 -6.07 5.30 1.62
N PRO A 287 -5.30 6.28 2.13
CA PRO A 287 -4.01 6.65 1.58
C PRO A 287 -3.03 5.50 1.63
N ALA A 288 -2.31 5.28 0.54
CA ALA A 288 -1.25 4.30 0.40
C ALA A 288 0.08 5.02 0.17
N GLY A 289 1.17 4.37 0.52
CA GLY A 289 2.52 4.91 0.38
C GLY A 289 3.53 3.80 0.60
N TYR A 290 4.16 3.80 1.74
CA TYR A 290 5.12 2.77 2.18
C TYR A 290 4.45 1.63 2.96
N GLU A 291 3.14 1.73 3.14
CA GLU A 291 2.26 0.66 3.61
C GLU A 291 1.13 0.47 2.58
N PRO A 292 0.49 -0.70 2.50
CA PRO A 292 -0.70 -0.90 1.65
C PRO A 292 -1.80 0.14 1.95
N ARG A 293 -1.88 0.55 3.21
CA ARG A 293 -2.64 1.70 3.71
C ARG A 293 -1.84 2.33 4.85
N GLU A 294 -1.47 3.59 4.73
CA GLU A 294 -0.83 4.34 5.81
C GLU A 294 -1.79 4.49 6.98
N TYR A 295 -3.05 4.73 6.67
CA TYR A 295 -4.18 4.68 7.57
C TYR A 295 -5.46 4.39 6.79
N VAL A 296 -6.48 3.87 7.49
CA VAL A 296 -7.75 3.46 6.88
C VAL A 296 -8.78 4.57 7.08
N ALA A 297 -9.51 4.91 6.02
CA ALA A 297 -10.63 5.83 6.10
C ALA A 297 -11.80 5.22 6.87
N THR A 298 -12.41 6.01 7.74
CA THR A 298 -13.59 5.67 8.53
C THR A 298 -14.66 6.76 8.40
N PRO A 299 -15.91 6.54 8.78
CA PRO A 299 -16.95 7.58 8.78
C PRO A 299 -16.55 8.86 9.54
N ASP A 300 -15.73 8.71 10.59
CA ASP A 300 -15.35 9.81 11.49
C ASP A 300 -13.98 10.42 11.14
N SER A 301 -13.31 9.97 10.07
CA SER A 301 -11.99 10.46 9.67
C SER A 301 -12.03 11.94 9.31
N LYS A 302 -11.15 12.72 9.93
CA LYS A 302 -11.02 14.18 9.73
C LYS A 302 -9.87 14.56 8.82
N ASP A 303 -9.05 13.58 8.43
CA ASP A 303 -7.89 13.79 7.58
C ASP A 303 -8.32 14.35 6.23
N THR A 304 -7.60 15.36 5.77
CA THR A 304 -7.88 16.04 4.51
C THR A 304 -7.07 15.44 3.37
N VAL A 305 -7.71 15.21 2.25
CA VAL A 305 -7.06 14.79 0.99
C VAL A 305 -6.13 15.90 0.51
N ILE A 306 -4.89 15.53 0.18
CA ILE A 306 -3.86 16.44 -0.33
C ILE A 306 -3.42 15.96 -1.72
N ALA A 307 -3.18 16.89 -2.65
CA ALA A 307 -2.60 16.56 -3.94
C ALA A 307 -1.20 15.94 -3.77
N GLY A 308 -0.91 14.90 -4.54
CA GLY A 308 0.31 14.10 -4.42
C GLY A 308 0.11 12.80 -3.63
N GLN A 309 -0.96 12.64 -2.87
CA GLN A 309 -1.27 11.38 -2.20
C GLN A 309 -1.75 10.32 -3.19
N VAL A 310 -1.39 9.06 -2.93
CA VAL A 310 -1.95 7.88 -3.59
C VAL A 310 -3.01 7.27 -2.68
N TYR A 311 -4.13 6.93 -3.24
CA TYR A 311 -5.20 6.21 -2.55
C TYR A 311 -5.36 4.82 -3.16
N ALA A 312 -5.56 3.83 -2.32
CA ALA A 312 -6.00 2.52 -2.72
C ALA A 312 -7.38 2.25 -2.09
N TRP A 313 -8.43 2.66 -2.80
CA TRP A 313 -9.80 2.28 -2.46
C TRP A 313 -10.02 0.83 -2.84
N ASN A 314 -10.76 0.09 -2.02
CA ASN A 314 -11.02 -1.33 -2.25
C ASN A 314 -12.45 -1.75 -1.87
N PRO A 315 -13.48 -1.00 -2.34
CA PRO A 315 -14.85 -1.37 -2.06
C PRO A 315 -15.14 -2.79 -2.55
N SER A 316 -16.01 -3.47 -1.82
CA SER A 316 -16.38 -4.84 -2.14
C SER A 316 -17.87 -5.09 -1.85
N ILE A 317 -18.49 -5.88 -2.70
CA ILE A 317 -19.80 -6.49 -2.52
C ILE A 317 -19.58 -8.00 -2.48
N THR A 318 -20.32 -8.71 -1.63
CA THR A 318 -20.19 -10.18 -1.51
C THR A 318 -20.16 -10.87 -2.88
N GLY A 319 -19.00 -11.42 -3.26
CA GLY A 319 -18.74 -12.03 -4.55
C GLY A 319 -18.03 -11.11 -5.58
N SER A 320 -17.75 -9.84 -5.25
CA SER A 320 -17.03 -8.93 -6.15
C SER A 320 -16.26 -7.85 -5.39
N LYS A 321 -15.24 -7.25 -6.04
CA LYS A 321 -14.38 -6.20 -5.50
C LYS A 321 -13.87 -5.31 -6.64
N SER A 322 -13.55 -4.05 -6.35
CA SER A 322 -12.80 -3.17 -7.24
C SER A 322 -11.65 -2.54 -6.47
N GLU A 323 -10.44 -2.54 -7.03
CA GLU A 323 -9.26 -1.98 -6.38
C GLU A 323 -8.19 -1.61 -7.39
N ASP A 324 -7.72 -0.38 -7.30
CA ASP A 324 -6.52 0.14 -7.95
C ASP A 324 -5.84 1.17 -7.06
N SER A 325 -4.54 1.43 -7.30
CA SER A 325 -3.84 2.57 -6.71
C SER A 325 -4.02 3.80 -7.58
N VAL A 326 -4.48 4.91 -6.99
CA VAL A 326 -4.89 6.14 -7.67
C VAL A 326 -4.14 7.33 -7.09
N LEU A 327 -3.36 8.02 -7.92
CA LEU A 327 -2.66 9.26 -7.56
C LEU A 327 -3.60 10.45 -7.72
N ILE A 328 -3.69 11.28 -6.69
CA ILE A 328 -4.52 12.48 -6.68
C ILE A 328 -3.70 13.69 -7.09
N GLY A 329 -4.10 14.35 -8.17
CA GLY A 329 -3.56 15.63 -8.63
C GLY A 329 -4.39 16.83 -8.19
N GLN A 330 -3.93 18.04 -8.50
CA GLN A 330 -4.67 19.28 -8.23
C GLN A 330 -6.01 19.37 -8.97
N GLY A 331 -6.07 18.87 -10.20
CA GLY A 331 -7.27 18.97 -11.05
C GLY A 331 -7.86 17.63 -11.48
N GLY A 332 -7.44 16.52 -10.89
CA GLY A 332 -7.91 15.19 -11.30
C GLY A 332 -7.17 14.07 -10.60
N PHE A 333 -7.25 12.89 -11.18
CA PHE A 333 -6.61 11.69 -10.65
C PHE A 333 -5.96 10.87 -11.80
N GLU A 334 -5.03 10.00 -11.44
CA GLU A 334 -4.36 9.06 -12.34
C GLU A 334 -4.41 7.65 -11.75
N VAL A 335 -4.97 6.68 -12.48
CA VAL A 335 -4.93 5.26 -12.07
C VAL A 335 -3.58 4.68 -12.44
N LEU A 336 -2.78 4.29 -11.43
CA LEU A 336 -1.39 3.86 -11.61
C LEU A 336 -1.25 2.39 -12.04
N SER A 337 -2.26 1.56 -11.74
CA SER A 337 -2.27 0.10 -11.97
C SER A 337 -3.13 -0.32 -13.17
N THR A 338 -3.23 0.55 -14.16
CA THR A 338 -3.99 0.27 -15.40
C THR A 338 -3.32 -0.83 -16.23
N ILE A 339 -4.09 -1.84 -16.63
CA ILE A 339 -3.65 -2.91 -17.53
C ILE A 339 -4.13 -2.57 -18.96
N PRO A 340 -3.22 -2.43 -19.95
CA PRO A 340 -3.62 -2.19 -21.32
C PRO A 340 -4.54 -3.30 -21.88
N ASN A 341 -5.59 -2.92 -22.59
CA ASN A 341 -6.57 -3.84 -23.19
C ASN A 341 -7.33 -4.73 -22.18
N TRP A 342 -7.34 -4.37 -20.90
CA TRP A 342 -8.23 -5.01 -19.93
C TRP A 342 -9.67 -4.56 -20.18
N PRO A 343 -10.68 -5.45 -20.04
CA PRO A 343 -12.08 -5.03 -20.16
C PRO A 343 -12.43 -4.00 -19.06
N MET A 344 -13.19 -2.97 -19.43
CA MET A 344 -13.52 -1.86 -18.54
C MET A 344 -15.02 -1.63 -18.47
N VAL A 345 -15.53 -1.33 -17.27
CA VAL A 345 -16.86 -0.77 -17.04
C VAL A 345 -16.76 0.76 -17.08
N LYS A 346 -17.60 1.41 -17.88
CA LYS A 346 -17.73 2.88 -17.87
C LYS A 346 -18.80 3.29 -16.88
N VAL A 347 -18.42 4.05 -15.90
CA VAL A 347 -19.28 4.52 -14.80
C VAL A 347 -19.44 6.01 -14.93
N ASP A 348 -20.70 6.48 -15.01
CA ASP A 348 -21.02 7.90 -14.94
C ASP A 348 -21.24 8.30 -13.46
N VAL A 349 -20.38 9.18 -12.96
CA VAL A 349 -20.52 9.78 -11.64
C VAL A 349 -20.73 11.29 -11.81
N ALA A 350 -21.97 11.72 -11.71
CA ALA A 350 -22.35 13.14 -11.84
C ALA A 350 -21.83 13.81 -13.14
N GLY A 351 -21.90 13.11 -14.26
CA GLY A 351 -21.45 13.58 -15.57
C GLY A 351 -19.97 13.38 -15.87
N GLN A 352 -19.20 12.80 -14.95
CA GLN A 352 -17.81 12.37 -15.18
C GLN A 352 -17.76 10.87 -15.44
N ILE A 353 -17.30 10.47 -16.63
CA ILE A 353 -17.08 9.04 -16.93
C ILE A 353 -15.76 8.58 -16.32
N ILE A 354 -15.84 7.57 -15.47
CA ILE A 354 -14.69 6.91 -14.84
C ILE A 354 -14.69 5.45 -15.26
N GLU A 355 -13.60 4.99 -15.85
CA GLU A 355 -13.43 3.59 -16.25
C GLU A 355 -12.87 2.77 -15.08
N ARG A 356 -13.54 1.64 -14.78
CA ARG A 356 -13.10 0.68 -13.77
C ARG A 356 -12.90 -0.70 -14.37
N PRO A 357 -11.90 -1.48 -13.88
CA PRO A 357 -11.65 -2.82 -14.41
C PRO A 357 -12.87 -3.72 -14.29
N ASP A 358 -13.24 -4.36 -15.39
CA ASP A 358 -14.28 -5.41 -15.45
C ASP A 358 -13.67 -6.80 -15.18
N ILE A 359 -14.49 -7.83 -15.28
CA ILE A 359 -14.08 -9.23 -15.25
C ILE A 359 -13.55 -9.62 -16.62
N LEU A 360 -12.36 -10.21 -16.68
CA LEU A 360 -11.83 -10.81 -17.90
C LEU A 360 -12.56 -12.13 -18.16
N ILE A 361 -13.32 -12.20 -19.27
CA ILE A 361 -14.06 -13.40 -19.67
C ILE A 361 -13.21 -14.19 -20.65
N VAL A 362 -13.03 -15.48 -20.37
CA VAL A 362 -12.33 -16.45 -21.21
C VAL A 362 -13.34 -17.52 -21.65
N ASN A 363 -13.56 -17.64 -22.97
CA ASN A 363 -14.50 -18.59 -23.57
C ASN A 363 -13.83 -19.91 -23.93
#